data_656193188687727ce2c752145b52439f
#
_entry.id   656193188687727ce2c752145b52439f
#
_cell.length_a   1.000
_cell.length_b   1.000
_cell.length_c   1.000
_cell.angle_alpha   90.00
_cell.angle_beta   90.00
_cell.angle_gamma   90.00
#
_symmetry.space_group_name_H-M   'P 1'
#
loop_
_entity.id
_entity.type
_entity.pdbx_description
1 polymer ?
#
loop_
_entity_poly.entity_id
_entity_poly.type
_entity_poly.pdbx_seq_one_letter_code
_entity_poly.pdbx_strand_id
1 'polypeptide(L)'
;MSKTLFCRVACSPVRSEAKDSSEMVSQVLFGELITLVQKTEKWILIKSLEDGYEGFADPKQYIEITETEKDNWLTLRKRYSSFITLKTNRGFLTLPPGCFSARYFSLQKQHYEITDEQKEFPDWQAFANSFLNVSYLWGGRSHYGIDCSGFTQQIMRFRGTELPRDASQQVLYGNTVAFEQRVAGDIAFFHNTNNKITHVGILTEKDRIIHASGFVKKDTFTQEGIICSETKQLTHSLNCIKNFPTR
;
A
#
# COMPACT_ATOMS: atom_id res chain seq x y z
N MET A 1 -26.03 10.49 8.42
CA MET A 1 -24.84 10.73 7.55
C MET A 1 -23.71 9.84 8.02
N SER A 2 -22.98 9.21 7.12
CA SER A 2 -21.81 8.41 7.47
C SER A 2 -20.70 9.32 7.97
N LYS A 3 -20.03 8.93 9.07
CA LYS A 3 -18.93 9.73 9.64
C LYS A 3 -17.63 9.45 8.90
N THR A 4 -16.90 10.51 8.55
CA THR A 4 -15.57 10.41 7.97
C THR A 4 -14.52 10.54 9.07
N LEU A 5 -13.54 9.65 9.07
CA LEU A 5 -12.42 9.67 10.01
C LEU A 5 -11.10 9.81 9.26
N PHE A 6 -10.17 10.55 9.84
CA PHE A 6 -8.81 10.79 9.36
C PHE A 6 -7.83 9.91 10.14
N CYS A 7 -6.97 9.17 9.46
CA CYS A 7 -5.90 8.40 10.09
C CYS A 7 -4.78 9.32 10.57
N ARG A 8 -4.51 9.34 11.88
CA ARG A 8 -3.56 10.27 12.52
C ARG A 8 -2.24 9.63 12.98
N VAL A 9 -2.04 8.35 12.68
CA VAL A 9 -0.81 7.60 12.95
C VAL A 9 -0.14 7.20 11.64
N ALA A 10 1.15 6.94 11.65
CA ALA A 10 1.89 6.59 10.43
C ALA A 10 1.25 5.41 9.67
N CYS A 11 0.90 4.34 10.40
CA CYS A 11 0.24 3.15 9.86
C CYS A 11 -0.73 2.61 10.91
N SER A 12 -2.02 2.54 10.59
CA SER A 12 -3.06 1.96 11.43
C SER A 12 -3.39 0.55 10.94
N PRO A 13 -3.20 -0.51 11.75
CA PRO A 13 -3.59 -1.87 11.38
C PRO A 13 -5.10 -1.98 11.16
N VAL A 14 -5.48 -2.67 10.08
CA VAL A 14 -6.85 -3.10 9.81
C VAL A 14 -6.92 -4.61 10.00
N ARG A 15 -7.86 -5.07 10.80
CA ARG A 15 -7.96 -6.46 11.23
C ARG A 15 -9.22 -7.14 10.69
N SER A 16 -9.17 -8.45 10.55
CA SER A 16 -10.31 -9.27 10.12
C SER A 16 -11.43 -9.33 11.16
N GLU A 17 -11.10 -9.18 12.46
CA GLU A 17 -12.06 -9.23 13.56
C GLU A 17 -11.75 -8.13 14.60
N ALA A 18 -12.72 -7.78 15.42
CA ALA A 18 -12.64 -6.74 16.47
C ALA A 18 -11.80 -7.19 17.69
N LYS A 19 -10.55 -7.63 17.48
CA LYS A 19 -9.61 -8.06 18.54
C LYS A 19 -8.15 -7.91 18.09
N ASP A 20 -7.24 -7.61 19.03
CA ASP A 20 -5.81 -7.40 18.77
C ASP A 20 -5.10 -8.63 18.21
N SER A 21 -5.53 -9.83 18.60
CA SER A 21 -4.92 -11.10 18.16
C SER A 21 -5.44 -11.60 16.80
N SER A 22 -6.38 -10.91 16.16
CA SER A 22 -6.86 -11.31 14.84
C SER A 22 -5.88 -10.95 13.73
N GLU A 23 -6.06 -11.59 12.58
CA GLU A 23 -5.26 -11.35 11.39
C GLU A 23 -5.27 -9.87 10.99
N MET A 24 -4.11 -9.29 10.74
CA MET A 24 -4.00 -8.00 10.08
C MET A 24 -4.19 -8.20 8.58
N VAL A 25 -5.25 -7.63 8.02
CA VAL A 25 -5.60 -7.81 6.60
C VAL A 25 -5.18 -6.63 5.73
N SER A 26 -5.00 -5.43 6.34
CA SER A 26 -4.54 -4.22 5.66
C SER A 26 -3.98 -3.21 6.66
N GLN A 27 -3.57 -2.05 6.16
CA GLN A 27 -3.24 -0.86 6.92
C GLN A 27 -3.92 0.36 6.32
N VAL A 28 -4.27 1.35 7.15
CA VAL A 28 -4.60 2.71 6.73
C VAL A 28 -3.41 3.59 7.05
N LEU A 29 -2.89 4.32 6.06
CA LEU A 29 -1.74 5.18 6.23
C LEU A 29 -2.17 6.58 6.70
N PHE A 30 -1.23 7.33 7.28
CA PHE A 30 -1.49 8.70 7.72
C PHE A 30 -2.10 9.55 6.60
N GLY A 31 -3.14 10.29 6.94
CA GLY A 31 -3.84 11.17 6.01
C GLY A 31 -4.85 10.49 5.10
N GLU A 32 -4.88 9.15 5.05
CA GLU A 32 -5.98 8.43 4.37
C GLU A 32 -7.28 8.63 5.16
N LEU A 33 -8.37 8.74 4.42
CA LEU A 33 -9.72 8.88 4.98
C LEU A 33 -10.46 7.56 4.96
N ILE A 34 -11.26 7.36 5.98
CA ILE A 34 -12.13 6.19 6.11
C ILE A 34 -13.56 6.60 6.43
N THR A 35 -14.50 5.78 6.02
CA THR A 35 -15.89 5.85 6.46
C THR A 35 -16.10 4.95 7.67
N LEU A 36 -16.71 5.46 8.72
CA LEU A 36 -17.18 4.67 9.86
C LEU A 36 -18.43 3.88 9.44
N VAL A 37 -18.30 2.54 9.37
CA VAL A 37 -19.43 1.65 9.06
C VAL A 37 -20.19 1.26 10.32
N GLN A 38 -19.45 0.83 11.36
CA GLN A 38 -20.03 0.41 12.64
C GLN A 38 -19.08 0.74 13.79
N LYS A 39 -19.62 1.06 14.95
CA LYS A 39 -18.86 1.27 16.18
C LYS A 39 -19.26 0.24 17.21
N THR A 40 -18.26 -0.42 17.80
CA THR A 40 -18.40 -1.25 19.00
C THR A 40 -17.80 -0.52 20.20
N GLU A 41 -17.75 -1.15 21.37
CA GLU A 41 -17.18 -0.54 22.58
C GLU A 41 -15.70 -0.17 22.41
N LYS A 42 -14.90 -1.07 21.81
CA LYS A 42 -13.42 -0.93 21.67
C LYS A 42 -12.92 -0.81 20.25
N TRP A 43 -13.73 -1.17 19.25
CA TRP A 43 -13.34 -1.25 17.85
C TRP A 43 -14.31 -0.48 16.95
N ILE A 44 -13.83 -0.12 15.78
CA ILE A 44 -14.66 0.40 14.70
C ILE A 44 -14.50 -0.48 13.46
N LEU A 45 -15.62 -0.79 12.79
CA LEU A 45 -15.60 -1.31 11.42
C LEU A 45 -15.50 -0.12 10.48
N ILE A 46 -14.51 -0.14 9.62
CA ILE A 46 -14.18 0.94 8.71
C ILE A 46 -14.25 0.49 7.26
N LYS A 47 -14.44 1.47 6.37
CA LYS A 47 -14.24 1.32 4.93
C LYS A 47 -13.28 2.40 4.45
N SER A 48 -12.16 1.99 3.84
CA SER A 48 -11.17 2.90 3.25
C SER A 48 -11.79 3.67 2.07
N LEU A 49 -11.54 4.99 1.98
CA LEU A 49 -11.93 5.78 0.83
C LEU A 49 -10.97 5.59 -0.36
N GLU A 50 -9.74 5.12 -0.11
CA GLU A 50 -8.70 4.98 -1.15
C GLU A 50 -8.90 3.73 -2.02
N ASP A 51 -9.27 2.61 -1.42
CA ASP A 51 -9.38 1.31 -2.10
C ASP A 51 -10.66 0.51 -1.75
N GLY A 52 -11.54 1.08 -0.90
CA GLY A 52 -12.78 0.46 -0.50
C GLY A 52 -12.62 -0.72 0.46
N TYR A 53 -11.40 -0.99 0.98
CA TYR A 53 -11.14 -2.12 1.86
C TYR A 53 -11.85 -1.95 3.21
N GLU A 54 -12.42 -3.04 3.71
CA GLU A 54 -13.18 -3.05 4.97
C GLU A 54 -12.48 -3.92 6.03
N GLY A 55 -12.60 -3.52 7.28
CA GLY A 55 -12.10 -4.28 8.42
C GLY A 55 -12.16 -3.48 9.72
N PHE A 56 -11.66 -4.08 10.79
CA PHE A 56 -11.71 -3.50 12.13
C PHE A 56 -10.44 -2.72 12.46
N ALA A 57 -10.60 -1.55 13.08
CA ALA A 57 -9.51 -0.68 13.50
C ALA A 57 -9.71 -0.14 14.93
N ASP A 58 -8.61 0.24 15.59
CA ASP A 58 -8.66 0.92 16.90
C ASP A 58 -9.07 2.39 16.71
N PRO A 59 -10.21 2.84 17.26
CA PRO A 59 -10.71 4.21 17.10
C PRO A 59 -9.73 5.28 17.59
N LYS A 60 -8.81 4.96 18.52
CA LYS A 60 -7.81 5.90 19.04
C LYS A 60 -6.82 6.38 17.97
N GLN A 61 -6.70 5.65 16.85
CA GLN A 61 -5.78 5.98 15.75
C GLN A 61 -6.41 6.92 14.71
N TYR A 62 -7.63 7.40 14.97
CA TYR A 62 -8.39 8.25 14.05
C TYR A 62 -8.92 9.51 14.71
N ILE A 63 -9.24 10.47 13.88
CA ILE A 63 -9.95 11.73 14.27
C ILE A 63 -11.20 11.81 13.41
N GLU A 64 -12.36 11.99 14.05
CA GLU A 64 -13.60 12.32 13.33
C GLU A 64 -13.50 13.74 12.79
N ILE A 65 -13.75 13.93 11.49
CA ILE A 65 -13.69 15.22 10.82
C ILE A 65 -15.05 15.60 10.25
N THR A 66 -15.31 16.89 10.17
CA THR A 66 -16.51 17.44 9.54
C THR A 66 -16.44 17.32 8.02
N GLU A 67 -17.58 17.43 7.32
CA GLU A 67 -17.57 17.44 5.85
C GLU A 67 -16.73 18.60 5.29
N THR A 68 -16.77 19.77 5.91
CA THR A 68 -15.93 20.91 5.52
C THR A 68 -14.44 20.61 5.68
N GLU A 69 -14.02 19.98 6.79
CA GLU A 69 -12.63 19.55 6.99
C GLU A 69 -12.21 18.48 5.99
N LYS A 70 -13.11 17.56 5.66
CA LYS A 70 -12.89 16.53 4.64
C LYS A 70 -12.66 17.15 3.26
N ASP A 71 -13.53 18.06 2.81
CA ASP A 71 -13.40 18.70 1.51
C ASP A 71 -12.13 19.54 1.40
N ASN A 72 -11.80 20.29 2.46
CA ASN A 72 -10.57 21.04 2.57
C ASN A 72 -9.35 20.10 2.52
N TRP A 73 -9.38 18.98 3.25
CA TRP A 73 -8.30 17.99 3.25
C TRP A 73 -8.09 17.35 1.87
N LEU A 74 -9.16 16.95 1.20
CA LEU A 74 -9.09 16.36 -0.14
C LEU A 74 -8.49 17.33 -1.18
N THR A 75 -8.71 18.62 -1.00
CA THR A 75 -8.13 19.67 -1.87
C THR A 75 -6.65 19.95 -1.54
N LEU A 76 -6.29 19.92 -0.26
CA LEU A 76 -4.99 20.33 0.23
C LEU A 76 -3.94 19.21 0.18
N ARG A 77 -4.37 17.97 0.39
CA ARG A 77 -3.47 16.82 0.57
C ARG A 77 -2.66 16.48 -0.67
N LYS A 78 -1.38 16.21 -0.47
CA LYS A 78 -0.47 15.60 -1.46
C LYS A 78 -0.05 14.21 -0.93
N ARG A 79 0.03 13.21 -1.81
CA ARG A 79 0.66 11.93 -1.47
C ARG A 79 2.17 12.08 -1.60
N TYR A 80 2.90 11.76 -0.54
CA TYR A 80 4.35 11.85 -0.51
C TYR A 80 4.97 10.51 -0.94
N SER A 81 5.91 10.57 -1.86
CA SER A 81 6.71 9.40 -2.29
C SER A 81 8.00 9.26 -1.48
N SER A 82 8.34 10.23 -0.63
CA SER A 82 9.51 10.25 0.25
C SER A 82 9.10 10.11 1.72
N PHE A 83 10.08 9.85 2.60
CA PHE A 83 9.88 10.01 4.04
C PHE A 83 9.76 11.48 4.38
N ILE A 84 8.80 11.80 5.25
CA ILE A 84 8.62 13.15 5.80
C ILE A 84 8.50 13.09 7.31
N THR A 85 8.93 14.14 8.01
CA THR A 85 8.74 14.28 9.44
C THR A 85 7.80 15.45 9.73
N LEU A 86 6.73 15.16 10.45
CA LEU A 86 5.77 16.16 10.92
C LEU A 86 6.07 16.56 12.37
N LYS A 87 6.05 17.84 12.65
CA LYS A 87 5.85 18.37 13.99
C LYS A 87 4.35 18.40 14.29
N THR A 88 3.97 17.88 15.43
CA THR A 88 2.58 17.80 15.90
C THR A 88 2.48 18.32 17.33
N ASN A 89 1.26 18.51 17.86
CA ASN A 89 1.05 18.84 19.27
C ASN A 89 1.57 17.76 20.24
N ARG A 90 1.91 16.55 19.73
CA ARG A 90 2.37 15.40 20.52
C ARG A 90 3.85 15.09 20.34
N GLY A 91 4.58 15.91 19.61
CA GLY A 91 5.98 15.68 19.23
C GLY A 91 6.13 15.43 17.73
N PHE A 92 7.21 14.74 17.36
CA PHE A 92 7.51 14.44 15.96
C PHE A 92 6.91 13.11 15.53
N LEU A 93 6.48 13.05 14.27
CA LEU A 93 5.93 11.87 13.62
C LEU A 93 6.59 11.68 12.27
N THR A 94 7.38 10.61 12.11
CA THR A 94 7.96 10.24 10.80
C THR A 94 6.98 9.39 10.04
N LEU A 95 6.68 9.79 8.81
CA LEU A 95 5.76 9.13 7.90
C LEU A 95 6.53 8.45 6.76
N PRO A 96 6.21 7.19 6.44
CA PRO A 96 6.77 6.50 5.29
C PRO A 96 6.15 7.00 4.00
N PRO A 97 6.78 6.77 2.84
CA PRO A 97 6.19 6.99 1.54
C PRO A 97 4.81 6.33 1.40
N GLY A 98 3.92 6.98 0.66
CA GLY A 98 2.53 6.58 0.46
C GLY A 98 1.53 7.31 1.35
N CYS A 99 1.98 7.98 2.42
CA CYS A 99 1.14 8.81 3.28
C CYS A 99 0.69 10.10 2.58
N PHE A 100 -0.47 10.62 2.98
CA PHE A 100 -0.91 11.96 2.59
C PHE A 100 -0.51 12.99 3.64
N SER A 101 -0.05 14.14 3.20
CA SER A 101 0.18 15.30 4.05
C SER A 101 0.02 16.61 3.26
N ALA A 102 0.13 17.71 3.96
CA ALA A 102 0.34 19.04 3.42
C ALA A 102 1.44 19.71 4.23
N ARG A 103 2.08 20.76 3.67
CA ARG A 103 3.18 21.44 4.34
C ARG A 103 2.80 21.96 5.72
N TYR A 104 1.59 22.48 5.84
CA TYR A 104 0.97 22.93 7.09
C TYR A 104 -0.53 22.72 7.02
N PHE A 105 -1.12 22.13 8.05
CA PHE A 105 -2.57 21.99 8.18
C PHE A 105 -3.02 21.77 9.62
N SER A 106 -4.30 21.95 9.85
CA SER A 106 -4.94 21.68 11.14
C SER A 106 -6.23 20.92 10.94
N LEU A 107 -6.45 19.92 11.78
CA LEU A 107 -7.71 19.18 11.86
C LEU A 107 -8.15 19.17 13.32
N GLN A 108 -9.36 19.62 13.58
CA GLN A 108 -9.86 19.88 14.93
C GLN A 108 -8.87 20.83 15.66
N LYS A 109 -8.35 20.41 16.82
CA LYS A 109 -7.34 21.14 17.62
C LYS A 109 -5.91 20.61 17.40
N GLN A 110 -5.69 19.78 16.39
CA GLN A 110 -4.38 19.22 16.08
C GLN A 110 -3.72 20.01 14.95
N HIS A 111 -2.46 20.39 15.16
CA HIS A 111 -1.65 21.10 14.17
C HIS A 111 -0.57 20.17 13.65
N TYR A 112 -0.29 20.27 12.36
CA TYR A 112 0.69 19.47 11.65
C TYR A 112 1.53 20.37 10.74
N GLU A 113 2.84 20.20 10.79
CA GLU A 113 3.80 20.95 9.99
C GLU A 113 4.93 20.02 9.52
N ILE A 114 5.23 19.98 8.23
CA ILE A 114 6.41 19.26 7.72
C ILE A 114 7.66 20.03 8.13
N THR A 115 8.50 19.39 8.94
CA THR A 115 9.77 19.95 9.39
C THR A 115 10.98 19.35 8.66
N ASP A 116 10.83 18.16 8.09
CA ASP A 116 11.84 17.50 7.27
C ASP A 116 11.17 16.70 6.15
N GLU A 117 11.78 16.75 4.97
CA GLU A 117 11.31 16.04 3.78
C GLU A 117 12.52 15.51 3.01
N GLN A 118 12.61 14.19 2.88
CA GLN A 118 13.63 13.57 2.04
C GLN A 118 13.33 13.83 0.56
N LYS A 119 14.35 13.77 -0.27
CA LYS A 119 14.21 13.95 -1.71
C LYS A 119 13.28 12.87 -2.28
N GLU A 120 12.34 13.28 -3.14
CA GLU A 120 11.47 12.35 -3.88
C GLU A 120 12.29 11.45 -4.81
N PHE A 121 11.79 10.26 -5.04
CA PHE A 121 12.42 9.30 -5.98
C PHE A 121 12.25 9.80 -7.42
N PRO A 122 13.30 9.66 -8.28
CA PRO A 122 13.27 10.17 -9.64
C PRO A 122 12.29 9.41 -10.54
N ASP A 123 12.08 8.12 -10.26
CA ASP A 123 11.23 7.22 -11.04
C ASP A 123 10.70 6.07 -10.18
N TRP A 124 9.79 5.29 -10.76
CA TRP A 124 9.15 4.17 -10.07
C TRP A 124 10.13 3.05 -9.73
N GLN A 125 11.21 2.84 -10.49
CA GLN A 125 12.21 1.80 -10.20
C GLN A 125 13.04 2.18 -9.00
N ALA A 126 13.45 3.44 -8.89
CA ALA A 126 14.12 3.97 -7.72
C ALA A 126 13.22 3.86 -6.47
N PHE A 127 11.93 4.20 -6.63
CA PHE A 127 10.94 4.03 -5.56
C PHE A 127 10.75 2.55 -5.19
N ALA A 128 10.63 1.64 -6.13
CA ALA A 128 10.54 0.20 -5.86
C ALA A 128 11.80 -0.33 -5.16
N ASN A 129 12.99 0.11 -5.60
CA ASN A 129 14.26 -0.28 -4.99
C ASN A 129 14.42 0.22 -3.54
N SER A 130 13.75 1.31 -3.14
CA SER A 130 13.78 1.78 -1.75
C SER A 130 13.15 0.81 -0.75
N PHE A 131 12.33 -0.12 -1.24
CA PHE A 131 11.75 -1.19 -0.43
C PHE A 131 12.66 -2.42 -0.29
N LEU A 132 13.78 -2.53 -1.02
CA LEU A 132 14.65 -3.71 -0.91
C LEU A 132 15.03 -3.97 0.55
N ASN A 133 14.94 -5.24 0.96
CA ASN A 133 15.16 -5.74 2.32
C ASN A 133 14.09 -5.31 3.36
N VAL A 134 13.02 -4.62 2.98
CA VAL A 134 11.87 -4.44 3.87
C VAL A 134 11.24 -5.80 4.13
N SER A 135 11.00 -6.10 5.40
CA SER A 135 10.42 -7.37 5.83
C SER A 135 9.02 -7.59 5.24
N TYR A 136 8.75 -8.83 4.85
CA TYR A 136 7.39 -9.22 4.53
C TYR A 136 6.51 -9.12 5.78
N LEU A 137 5.41 -8.41 5.66
CA LEU A 137 4.40 -8.29 6.70
C LEU A 137 3.03 -8.47 6.07
N TRP A 138 2.35 -9.58 6.37
CA TRP A 138 0.99 -9.80 5.90
C TRP A 138 0.06 -8.63 6.27
N GLY A 139 -0.68 -8.11 5.30
CA GLY A 139 -1.50 -6.90 5.47
C GLY A 139 -0.72 -5.59 5.41
N GLY A 140 0.61 -5.61 5.34
CA GLY A 140 1.46 -4.43 5.34
C GLY A 140 1.37 -3.61 4.06
N ARG A 141 1.49 -2.27 4.17
CA ARG A 141 1.41 -1.31 3.05
C ARG A 141 2.51 -0.24 3.08
N SER A 142 3.56 -0.41 3.86
CA SER A 142 4.57 0.63 4.07
C SER A 142 5.99 0.08 4.20
N HIS A 143 6.99 0.98 4.29
CA HIS A 143 8.38 0.62 4.58
C HIS A 143 8.59 0.02 5.99
N TYR A 144 7.59 0.06 6.87
CA TYR A 144 7.65 -0.63 8.17
C TYR A 144 7.28 -2.12 8.09
N GLY A 145 6.94 -2.60 6.92
CA GLY A 145 6.59 -3.96 6.57
C GLY A 145 5.52 -3.95 5.47
N ILE A 146 5.67 -4.86 4.50
CA ILE A 146 4.84 -4.84 3.31
C ILE A 146 4.58 -6.25 2.80
N ASP A 147 3.37 -6.53 2.29
CA ASP A 147 3.08 -7.77 1.55
C ASP A 147 3.18 -7.56 0.03
N CYS A 148 2.99 -8.63 -0.72
CA CYS A 148 3.16 -8.60 -2.17
C CYS A 148 2.19 -7.64 -2.89
N SER A 149 0.92 -7.66 -2.52
CA SER A 149 -0.11 -6.82 -3.12
C SER A 149 -0.04 -5.37 -2.62
N GLY A 150 0.32 -5.16 -1.34
CA GLY A 150 0.59 -3.83 -0.79
C GLY A 150 1.80 -3.17 -1.46
N PHE A 151 2.87 -3.94 -1.74
CA PHE A 151 4.01 -3.46 -2.50
C PHE A 151 3.61 -3.03 -3.91
N THR A 152 2.91 -3.89 -4.65
CA THR A 152 2.41 -3.57 -5.99
C THR A 152 1.50 -2.36 -5.97
N GLN A 153 0.59 -2.26 -4.99
CA GLN A 153 -0.31 -1.12 -4.81
C GLN A 153 0.49 0.19 -4.62
N GLN A 154 1.55 0.21 -3.81
CA GLN A 154 2.36 1.41 -3.60
C GLN A 154 3.10 1.86 -4.87
N ILE A 155 3.70 0.92 -5.60
CA ILE A 155 4.41 1.25 -6.84
C ILE A 155 3.45 1.76 -7.92
N MET A 156 2.26 1.14 -8.04
CA MET A 156 1.27 1.58 -9.01
C MET A 156 0.67 2.94 -8.65
N ARG A 157 0.49 3.23 -7.37
CA ARG A 157 0.11 4.56 -6.89
C ARG A 157 1.15 5.63 -7.23
N PHE A 158 2.43 5.32 -7.08
CA PHE A 158 3.51 6.20 -7.52
C PHE A 158 3.43 6.47 -9.03
N ARG A 159 3.03 5.48 -9.83
CA ARG A 159 2.80 5.59 -11.28
C ARG A 159 1.45 6.23 -11.66
N GLY A 160 0.64 6.69 -10.69
CA GLY A 160 -0.66 7.32 -10.91
C GLY A 160 -1.82 6.37 -11.14
N THR A 161 -1.67 5.07 -10.83
CA THR A 161 -2.72 4.05 -10.98
C THR A 161 -3.12 3.49 -9.62
N GLU A 162 -4.40 3.57 -9.27
CA GLU A 162 -4.94 2.94 -8.06
C GLU A 162 -5.29 1.48 -8.35
N LEU A 163 -4.87 0.57 -7.47
CA LEU A 163 -5.20 -0.84 -7.50
C LEU A 163 -5.97 -1.26 -6.24
N PRO A 164 -6.81 -2.29 -6.33
CA PRO A 164 -7.38 -2.94 -5.15
C PRO A 164 -6.30 -3.46 -4.20
N ARG A 165 -6.69 -3.75 -2.95
CA ARG A 165 -5.76 -4.20 -1.92
C ARG A 165 -5.20 -5.60 -2.18
N ASP A 166 -6.03 -6.56 -2.59
CA ASP A 166 -5.65 -7.96 -2.68
C ASP A 166 -5.18 -8.35 -4.09
N ALA A 167 -4.16 -9.21 -4.18
CA ALA A 167 -3.62 -9.69 -5.46
C ALA A 167 -4.70 -10.38 -6.31
N SER A 168 -5.64 -11.11 -5.69
CA SER A 168 -6.77 -11.76 -6.35
C SER A 168 -7.77 -10.78 -6.99
N GLN A 169 -7.80 -9.55 -6.50
CA GLN A 169 -8.59 -8.47 -7.09
C GLN A 169 -7.78 -7.70 -8.12
N GLN A 170 -6.49 -7.45 -7.86
CA GLN A 170 -5.59 -6.73 -8.77
C GLN A 170 -5.50 -7.40 -10.15
N VAL A 171 -5.48 -8.73 -10.20
CA VAL A 171 -5.40 -9.51 -11.45
C VAL A 171 -6.59 -9.29 -12.40
N LEU A 172 -7.72 -8.81 -11.89
CA LEU A 172 -8.92 -8.53 -12.68
C LEU A 172 -8.82 -7.25 -13.53
N TYR A 173 -7.78 -6.44 -13.27
CA TYR A 173 -7.55 -5.17 -13.95
C TYR A 173 -6.36 -5.26 -14.92
N GLY A 174 -6.20 -4.22 -15.72
CA GLY A 174 -5.15 -4.15 -16.73
C GLY A 174 -5.36 -5.06 -17.95
N ASN A 175 -4.50 -4.91 -18.92
CA ASN A 175 -4.52 -5.68 -20.17
C ASN A 175 -3.59 -6.89 -20.05
N THR A 176 -4.02 -8.07 -20.48
CA THR A 176 -3.18 -9.26 -20.50
C THR A 176 -2.07 -9.10 -21.55
N VAL A 177 -0.85 -9.45 -21.17
CA VAL A 177 0.37 -9.37 -21.99
C VAL A 177 0.91 -10.77 -22.23
N ALA A 178 1.25 -11.09 -23.49
CA ALA A 178 1.95 -12.34 -23.81
C ALA A 178 3.37 -12.31 -23.21
N PHE A 179 3.89 -13.46 -22.81
CA PHE A 179 5.20 -13.56 -22.15
C PHE A 179 6.32 -12.89 -22.97
N GLU A 180 6.30 -13.04 -24.27
CA GLU A 180 7.32 -12.50 -25.20
C GLU A 180 7.27 -10.97 -25.31
N GLN A 181 6.10 -10.38 -25.05
CA GLN A 181 5.82 -8.95 -25.18
C GLN A 181 6.01 -8.17 -23.87
N ARG A 182 6.31 -8.87 -22.77
CA ARG A 182 6.47 -8.28 -21.46
C ARG A 182 7.58 -7.23 -21.41
N VAL A 183 7.35 -6.20 -20.63
CA VAL A 183 8.29 -5.09 -20.43
C VAL A 183 8.43 -4.71 -18.96
N ALA A 184 9.44 -3.92 -18.62
CA ALA A 184 9.57 -3.34 -17.28
C ALA A 184 8.31 -2.51 -16.93
N GLY A 185 7.82 -2.72 -15.71
CA GLY A 185 6.60 -2.08 -15.21
C GLY A 185 5.33 -2.91 -15.38
N ASP A 186 5.38 -4.03 -16.11
CA ASP A 186 4.28 -5.00 -16.13
C ASP A 186 4.20 -5.74 -14.79
N ILE A 187 3.00 -6.16 -14.43
CA ILE A 187 2.72 -6.87 -13.18
C ILE A 187 2.50 -8.34 -13.50
N ALA A 188 3.24 -9.21 -12.83
CA ALA A 188 3.10 -10.67 -12.93
C ALA A 188 2.33 -11.21 -11.72
N PHE A 189 1.34 -12.05 -11.99
CA PHE A 189 0.49 -12.71 -11.00
C PHE A 189 0.78 -14.20 -10.96
N PHE A 190 0.76 -14.76 -9.75
CA PHE A 190 1.14 -16.14 -9.52
C PHE A 190 0.05 -16.87 -8.75
N HIS A 191 -0.10 -18.15 -9.06
CA HIS A 191 -1.13 -19.00 -8.48
C HIS A 191 -0.55 -20.13 -7.62
N ASN A 192 -1.36 -20.63 -6.72
CA ASN A 192 -1.08 -21.87 -6.01
C ASN A 192 -1.58 -23.10 -6.79
N THR A 193 -1.41 -24.30 -6.23
CA THR A 193 -1.84 -25.56 -6.81
C THR A 193 -3.34 -25.65 -7.12
N ASN A 194 -4.16 -24.80 -6.49
CA ASN A 194 -5.61 -24.71 -6.73
C ASN A 194 -5.99 -23.61 -7.72
N ASN A 195 -5.05 -23.10 -8.51
CA ASN A 195 -5.21 -21.99 -9.45
C ASN A 195 -5.72 -20.67 -8.81
N LYS A 196 -5.61 -20.51 -7.50
CA LYS A 196 -5.94 -19.23 -6.84
C LYS A 196 -4.74 -18.31 -6.90
N ILE A 197 -4.97 -17.03 -7.25
CA ILE A 197 -3.94 -16.00 -7.20
C ILE A 197 -3.56 -15.74 -5.74
N THR A 198 -2.30 -15.97 -5.43
CA THR A 198 -1.75 -15.84 -4.06
C THR A 198 -0.54 -14.94 -3.98
N HIS A 199 0.03 -14.54 -5.13
CA HIS A 199 1.22 -13.71 -5.14
C HIS A 199 1.24 -12.79 -6.37
N VAL A 200 1.99 -11.68 -6.23
CA VAL A 200 2.14 -10.66 -7.27
C VAL A 200 3.49 -9.97 -7.14
N GLY A 201 4.06 -9.53 -8.27
CA GLY A 201 5.28 -8.74 -8.32
C GLY A 201 5.34 -7.89 -9.59
N ILE A 202 6.33 -7.02 -9.69
CA ILE A 202 6.51 -6.07 -10.80
C ILE A 202 7.79 -6.38 -11.54
N LEU A 203 7.73 -6.47 -12.86
CA LEU A 203 8.92 -6.67 -13.70
C LEU A 203 9.78 -5.41 -13.70
N THR A 204 11.05 -5.54 -13.31
CA THR A 204 12.04 -4.46 -13.44
C THR A 204 12.77 -4.51 -14.78
N GLU A 205 12.82 -5.70 -15.37
CA GLU A 205 13.38 -6.03 -16.69
C GLU A 205 12.59 -7.22 -17.25
N LYS A 206 12.87 -7.64 -18.49
CA LYS A 206 12.17 -8.79 -19.10
C LYS A 206 12.34 -10.09 -18.31
N ASP A 207 13.48 -10.28 -17.67
CA ASP A 207 13.85 -11.49 -16.92
C ASP A 207 14.06 -11.25 -15.42
N ARG A 208 13.65 -10.09 -14.90
CA ARG A 208 13.79 -9.69 -13.50
C ARG A 208 12.50 -9.18 -12.91
N ILE A 209 12.19 -9.65 -11.72
CA ILE A 209 11.02 -9.25 -10.95
C ILE A 209 11.43 -8.77 -9.57
N ILE A 210 10.78 -7.71 -9.08
CA ILE A 210 10.84 -7.26 -7.69
C ILE A 210 9.51 -7.59 -7.00
N HIS A 211 9.57 -8.22 -5.85
CA HIS A 211 8.39 -8.67 -5.13
C HIS A 211 8.67 -8.83 -3.62
N ALA A 212 7.61 -8.88 -2.80
CA ALA A 212 7.71 -9.13 -1.37
C ALA A 212 7.43 -10.62 -1.07
N SER A 213 8.47 -11.37 -0.68
CA SER A 213 8.40 -12.79 -0.30
C SER A 213 9.50 -13.09 0.71
N GLY A 214 9.13 -13.22 2.00
CA GLY A 214 10.02 -13.17 3.15
C GLY A 214 10.52 -11.75 3.44
N PHE A 215 11.00 -11.06 2.42
CA PHE A 215 11.35 -9.64 2.37
C PHE A 215 11.25 -9.16 0.91
N VAL A 216 11.31 -7.86 0.67
CA VAL A 216 11.32 -7.33 -0.70
C VAL A 216 12.67 -7.60 -1.34
N LYS A 217 12.66 -8.29 -2.47
CA LYS A 217 13.87 -8.73 -3.19
C LYS A 217 13.65 -8.78 -4.69
N LYS A 218 14.76 -8.93 -5.42
CA LYS A 218 14.77 -9.18 -6.87
C LYS A 218 15.11 -10.62 -7.14
N ASP A 219 14.29 -11.28 -7.94
CA ASP A 219 14.49 -12.65 -8.38
C ASP A 219 14.45 -12.76 -9.92
N THR A 220 14.80 -13.92 -10.46
CA THR A 220 14.72 -14.20 -11.89
C THR A 220 13.27 -14.50 -12.28
N PHE A 221 12.82 -13.92 -13.38
CA PHE A 221 11.49 -14.14 -13.93
C PHE A 221 11.56 -14.96 -15.22
N THR A 222 10.81 -16.06 -15.26
CA THR A 222 10.75 -16.99 -16.40
C THR A 222 9.30 -17.25 -16.79
N GLN A 223 9.08 -17.97 -17.90
CA GLN A 223 7.75 -18.38 -18.34
C GLN A 223 7.07 -19.33 -17.34
N GLU A 224 7.85 -20.09 -16.56
CA GLU A 224 7.33 -20.97 -15.51
C GLU A 224 6.96 -20.18 -14.24
N GLY A 225 7.62 -19.04 -14.00
CA GLY A 225 7.40 -18.22 -12.82
C GLY A 225 8.67 -17.60 -12.24
N ILE A 226 8.71 -17.47 -10.90
CA ILE A 226 9.83 -16.89 -10.18
C ILE A 226 10.83 -17.97 -9.78
N ILE A 227 12.07 -17.82 -10.23
CA ILE A 227 13.21 -18.60 -9.77
C ILE A 227 13.94 -17.78 -8.69
N CYS A 228 13.95 -18.28 -7.46
CA CYS A 228 14.64 -17.62 -6.34
C CYS A 228 16.12 -17.48 -6.63
N SER A 229 16.65 -16.27 -6.53
CA SER A 229 18.06 -15.97 -6.83
C SER A 229 19.05 -16.65 -5.88
N GLU A 230 18.62 -16.97 -4.65
CA GLU A 230 19.44 -17.65 -3.64
C GLU A 230 19.42 -19.16 -3.81
N THR A 231 18.22 -19.77 -3.89
CA THR A 231 18.06 -21.25 -3.90
C THR A 231 18.05 -21.85 -5.29
N LYS A 232 17.90 -21.04 -6.34
CA LYS A 232 17.75 -21.46 -7.75
C LYS A 232 16.52 -22.34 -8.00
N GLN A 233 15.54 -22.32 -7.12
CA GLN A 233 14.32 -23.11 -7.23
C GLN A 233 13.15 -22.24 -7.72
N LEU A 234 12.21 -22.86 -8.43
CA LEU A 234 10.92 -22.26 -8.76
C LEU A 234 10.10 -22.11 -7.47
N THR A 235 9.71 -20.88 -7.15
CA THR A 235 8.98 -20.57 -5.90
C THR A 235 7.55 -20.17 -6.13
N HIS A 236 7.21 -19.57 -7.27
CA HIS A 236 5.87 -19.07 -7.59
C HIS A 236 5.60 -19.36 -9.07
N SER A 237 4.54 -20.13 -9.35
CA SER A 237 4.12 -20.48 -10.71
C SER A 237 3.36 -19.33 -11.36
N LEU A 238 3.77 -18.93 -12.57
CA LEU A 238 3.16 -17.83 -13.32
C LEU A 238 1.71 -18.15 -13.70
N ASN A 239 0.80 -17.23 -13.45
CA ASN A 239 -0.57 -17.27 -13.96
C ASN A 239 -0.72 -16.39 -15.20
N CYS A 240 -0.45 -15.09 -15.06
CA CYS A 240 -0.54 -14.14 -16.17
C CYS A 240 0.30 -12.90 -15.90
N ILE A 241 0.52 -12.12 -16.95
CA ILE A 241 1.15 -10.81 -16.91
C ILE A 241 0.11 -9.78 -17.32
N LYS A 242 0.09 -8.65 -16.62
CA LYS A 242 -0.82 -7.53 -16.89
C LYS A 242 -0.03 -6.24 -17.09
N ASN A 243 -0.42 -5.49 -18.13
CA ASN A 243 0.03 -4.12 -18.34
C ASN A 243 -1.04 -3.16 -17.83
N PHE A 244 -0.61 -2.12 -17.14
CA PHE A 244 -1.46 -1.04 -16.68
C PHE A 244 -0.99 0.25 -17.36
N PRO A 245 -1.83 0.86 -18.22
CA PRO A 245 -1.48 2.13 -18.84
C PRO A 245 -1.22 3.17 -17.75
N THR A 246 -0.06 3.80 -17.80
CA THR A 246 0.25 4.97 -16.96
C THR A 246 -0.45 6.19 -17.57
N ARG A 247 -1.08 6.98 -16.71
CA ARG A 247 -1.67 8.28 -17.10
C ARG A 247 -0.60 9.33 -17.32
#